data_74bbdd2a52ca998ff1b77ae06375a048
#
_entry.id   74bbdd2a52ca998ff1b77ae06375a048
#
_cell.length_a   1.000
_cell.length_b   1.000
_cell.length_c   1.000
_cell.angle_alpha   90.00
_cell.angle_beta   90.00
_cell.angle_gamma   90.00
#
_symmetry.space_group_name_H-M   'P 1'
#
loop_
_entity.id
_entity.type
_entity.pdbx_description
1 polymer ?
#
loop_
_entity_poly.entity_id
_entity_poly.type
_entity_poly.pdbx_seq_one_letter_code
_entity_poly.pdbx_strand_id
1 'polypeptide(L)'
;MALDIYWGLDIYRVVLFPLFESGVNKGGIQAVDEAAFEGYEVPGPVSFEFSFGNPRTIPNVSQGRVNDTIILPSTEAKTGVLRCSYDSQTLNALLTGVNIVTRGLSTVLPEGTDREGLEIQCAMLLQQLVSHDDDGAEMWSTEVCPRATLVPQPINKTDAALSKAYNIALGQATRYAWGETLTLGTHNCTRAVKAHVLSNGRFNMVGWLGDCVASNFTLPTDKPALTSSSATVWNFVTGAAVSGTWNATTSATTFTPTVVPDATDLLTCIYEW
;
A
#
# COMPACT_ATOMS: atom_id res chain seq x y z
N MET A 1 1.71 30.94 5.25
CA MET A 1 1.88 29.50 5.06
C MET A 1 2.05 28.93 6.48
N ALA A 2 0.96 28.45 7.07
CA ALA A 2 1.00 27.85 8.40
C ALA A 2 1.77 26.54 8.28
N LEU A 3 2.77 26.33 9.13
CA LEU A 3 3.39 25.04 9.31
C LEU A 3 2.39 24.20 10.10
N ASP A 4 1.63 23.37 9.40
CA ASP A 4 0.76 22.41 10.03
C ASP A 4 1.62 21.36 10.75
N ILE A 5 1.71 21.50 12.06
CA ILE A 5 2.38 20.50 12.91
C ILE A 5 1.35 19.41 13.19
N TYR A 6 1.44 18.32 12.43
CA TYR A 6 0.59 17.16 12.65
C TYR A 6 1.23 16.25 13.71
N TRP A 7 0.50 16.03 14.78
CA TRP A 7 0.84 15.03 15.80
C TRP A 7 0.22 13.72 15.40
N GLY A 8 1.04 12.79 14.93
CA GLY A 8 0.57 11.44 14.62
C GLY A 8 0.05 10.75 15.86
N LEU A 9 -1.22 10.37 15.82
CA LEU A 9 -1.82 9.45 16.76
C LEU A 9 -1.45 8.01 16.36
N ASP A 10 -1.95 7.02 17.05
CA ASP A 10 -1.65 5.61 16.78
C ASP A 10 -1.92 5.21 15.32
N ILE A 11 -1.19 4.19 14.84
CA ILE A 11 -1.46 3.60 13.53
C ILE A 11 -2.87 3.01 13.56
N TYR A 12 -3.72 3.52 12.70
CA TYR A 12 -5.10 3.06 12.61
C TYR A 12 -5.20 1.74 11.82
N ARG A 13 -4.52 1.68 10.67
CA ARG A 13 -4.69 0.59 9.72
C ARG A 13 -3.44 0.40 8.86
N VAL A 14 -3.08 -0.86 8.62
CA VAL A 14 -2.09 -1.25 7.62
C VAL A 14 -2.73 -2.26 6.70
N VAL A 15 -2.68 -2.02 5.39
CA VAL A 15 -3.24 -2.92 4.38
C VAL A 15 -2.18 -3.31 3.38
N LEU A 16 -2.10 -4.59 3.06
CA LEU A 16 -1.18 -5.18 2.09
C LEU A 16 -1.96 -5.67 0.87
N PHE A 17 -1.48 -5.29 -0.29
CA PHE A 17 -2.01 -5.72 -1.57
C PHE A 17 -0.92 -6.51 -2.31
N PRO A 18 -0.99 -7.85 -2.38
CA PRO A 18 -0.09 -8.62 -3.22
C PRO A 18 -0.09 -8.11 -4.66
N LEU A 19 1.08 -8.10 -5.28
CA LEU A 19 1.25 -7.60 -6.64
C LEU A 19 1.38 -8.74 -7.64
N PHE A 20 0.85 -8.55 -8.84
CA PHE A 20 1.13 -9.44 -9.96
C PHE A 20 2.63 -9.46 -10.26
N GLU A 21 3.23 -10.64 -10.30
CA GLU A 21 4.66 -10.83 -10.57
C GLU A 21 4.97 -10.88 -12.05
N SER A 22 3.97 -11.18 -12.89
CA SER A 22 4.13 -11.37 -14.33
C SER A 22 2.88 -10.94 -15.12
N GLY A 23 2.98 -10.97 -16.45
CA GLY A 23 1.86 -10.64 -17.33
C GLY A 23 1.68 -9.13 -17.54
N VAL A 24 0.57 -8.77 -18.16
CA VAL A 24 0.22 -7.39 -18.54
C VAL A 24 -0.04 -6.51 -17.31
N ASN A 25 -0.51 -7.13 -16.22
CA ASN A 25 -0.81 -6.47 -14.95
C ASN A 25 0.37 -6.47 -13.96
N LYS A 26 1.58 -6.81 -14.40
CA LYS A 26 2.75 -6.87 -13.52
C LYS A 26 2.95 -5.59 -12.71
N GLY A 27 2.99 -5.74 -11.39
CA GLY A 27 3.14 -4.63 -10.44
C GLY A 27 1.82 -3.97 -10.02
N GLY A 28 0.70 -4.40 -10.59
CA GLY A 28 -0.64 -4.06 -10.10
C GLY A 28 -1.10 -5.03 -9.02
N ILE A 29 -2.13 -4.67 -8.28
CA ILE A 29 -2.68 -5.51 -7.20
C ILE A 29 -3.30 -6.79 -7.76
N GLN A 30 -3.10 -7.91 -7.07
CA GLN A 30 -3.66 -9.21 -7.46
C GLN A 30 -5.16 -9.26 -7.13
N ALA A 31 -5.97 -8.57 -7.92
CA ALA A 31 -7.41 -8.72 -7.85
C ALA A 31 -7.82 -10.07 -8.45
N VAL A 32 -8.85 -10.68 -7.88
CA VAL A 32 -9.40 -11.95 -8.33
C VAL A 32 -10.86 -11.70 -8.67
N ASP A 33 -11.22 -12.00 -9.90
CA ASP A 33 -12.59 -11.88 -10.42
C ASP A 33 -13.19 -10.45 -10.32
N GLU A 34 -14.52 -10.37 -10.45
CA GLU A 34 -15.30 -9.13 -10.39
C GLU A 34 -15.53 -8.60 -8.97
N ALA A 35 -15.20 -9.39 -7.96
CA ALA A 35 -15.36 -8.98 -6.58
C ALA A 35 -14.29 -7.95 -6.21
N ALA A 36 -14.67 -6.91 -5.47
CA ALA A 36 -13.74 -5.91 -4.97
C ALA A 36 -12.68 -6.55 -4.07
N PHE A 37 -11.41 -6.47 -4.49
CA PHE A 37 -10.29 -6.92 -3.67
C PHE A 37 -9.75 -5.74 -2.85
N GLU A 38 -9.95 -5.79 -1.54
CA GLU A 38 -9.59 -4.73 -0.58
C GLU A 38 -8.20 -4.88 0.04
N GLY A 39 -7.45 -5.90 -0.38
CA GLY A 39 -6.19 -6.25 0.25
C GLY A 39 -6.36 -7.02 1.57
N TYR A 40 -5.24 -7.20 2.25
CA TYR A 40 -5.17 -7.90 3.53
C TYR A 40 -4.84 -6.91 4.63
N GLU A 41 -5.77 -6.73 5.55
CA GLU A 41 -5.54 -5.88 6.72
C GLU A 41 -4.64 -6.58 7.72
N VAL A 42 -3.56 -5.88 8.11
CA VAL A 42 -2.61 -6.37 9.10
C VAL A 42 -3.24 -6.21 10.48
N PRO A 43 -3.39 -7.30 11.22
CA PRO A 43 -4.03 -7.23 12.52
C PRO A 43 -3.12 -6.59 13.57
N GLY A 44 -3.68 -5.64 14.34
CA GLY A 44 -3.05 -5.01 15.49
C GLY A 44 -1.70 -4.35 15.23
N PRO A 45 -1.56 -3.47 14.21
CA PRO A 45 -0.32 -2.73 14.02
C PRO A 45 -0.08 -1.80 15.20
N VAL A 46 1.16 -1.77 15.71
CA VAL A 46 1.55 -0.98 16.88
C VAL A 46 2.46 0.17 16.48
N SER A 47 3.45 -0.10 15.65
CA SER A 47 4.39 0.92 15.19
C SER A 47 4.95 0.61 13.81
N PHE A 48 5.31 1.66 13.11
CA PHE A 48 6.00 1.58 11.84
C PHE A 48 7.15 2.59 11.81
N GLU A 49 8.32 2.13 11.41
CA GLU A 49 9.51 2.95 11.30
C GLU A 49 10.08 2.85 9.89
N PHE A 50 10.35 4.00 9.24
CA PHE A 50 11.06 4.05 7.97
C PHE A 50 12.52 4.39 8.18
N SER A 51 13.40 3.75 7.40
CA SER A 51 14.82 4.10 7.28
C SER A 51 15.19 4.30 5.82
N PHE A 52 15.57 5.52 5.48
CA PHE A 52 15.94 5.88 4.10
C PHE A 52 17.45 5.94 3.87
N GLY A 53 18.23 5.60 4.88
CA GLY A 53 19.69 5.74 4.88
C GLY A 53 20.15 7.20 4.93
N ASN A 54 21.43 7.39 5.17
CA ASN A 54 22.01 8.72 5.25
C ASN A 54 22.51 9.19 3.88
N PRO A 55 22.31 10.47 3.52
CA PRO A 55 22.89 11.02 2.32
C PRO A 55 24.43 10.97 2.43
N ARG A 56 25.09 10.70 1.31
CA ARG A 56 26.56 10.74 1.23
C ARG A 56 26.99 12.18 0.98
N THR A 57 27.95 12.63 1.77
CA THR A 57 28.56 13.93 1.58
C THR A 57 29.95 13.77 0.96
N ILE A 58 30.22 14.47 -0.12
CA ILE A 58 31.54 14.51 -0.76
C ILE A 58 32.04 15.94 -0.65
N PRO A 59 33.08 16.19 0.16
CA PRO A 59 33.66 17.50 0.23
C PRO A 59 34.43 17.84 -1.07
N ASN A 60 34.11 18.97 -1.66
CA ASN A 60 34.90 19.52 -2.77
C ASN A 60 36.07 20.27 -2.19
N VAL A 61 37.28 19.66 -2.25
CA VAL A 61 38.48 20.21 -1.67
C VAL A 61 39.35 20.82 -2.77
N SER A 62 39.60 22.10 -2.68
CA SER A 62 40.55 22.79 -3.55
C SER A 62 41.60 23.52 -2.67
N GLN A 63 42.87 23.34 -3.00
CA GLN A 63 44.02 23.96 -2.27
C GLN A 63 44.00 23.66 -0.76
N GLY A 64 43.61 22.45 -0.35
CA GLY A 64 43.55 22.05 1.04
C GLY A 64 42.40 22.65 1.86
N ARG A 65 41.46 23.35 1.21
CA ARG A 65 40.26 23.88 1.85
C ARG A 65 38.99 23.25 1.25
N VAL A 66 38.04 22.97 2.12
CA VAL A 66 36.69 22.54 1.69
C VAL A 66 35.96 23.78 1.19
N ASN A 67 35.76 23.87 -0.12
CA ASN A 67 35.08 25.01 -0.75
C ASN A 67 33.56 24.79 -0.83
N ASP A 68 33.14 23.53 -0.95
CA ASP A 68 31.74 23.15 -1.06
C ASP A 68 31.54 21.68 -0.65
N THR A 69 30.32 21.30 -0.40
CA THR A 69 29.97 19.93 -0.04
C THR A 69 28.85 19.44 -0.97
N ILE A 70 29.15 18.45 -1.77
CA ILE A 70 28.15 17.81 -2.64
C ILE A 70 27.42 16.78 -1.82
N ILE A 71 26.10 16.93 -1.72
CA ILE A 71 25.23 15.96 -1.05
C ILE A 71 24.64 15.03 -2.12
N LEU A 72 25.01 13.76 -2.04
CA LEU A 72 24.47 12.71 -2.91
C LEU A 72 23.38 11.95 -2.16
N PRO A 73 22.31 11.51 -2.89
CA PRO A 73 21.30 10.66 -2.29
C PRO A 73 21.91 9.39 -1.72
N SER A 74 21.33 8.87 -0.63
CA SER A 74 21.74 7.57 -0.08
C SER A 74 21.58 6.47 -1.13
N THR A 75 22.59 5.61 -1.24
CA THR A 75 22.57 4.38 -2.04
C THR A 75 22.10 3.17 -1.22
N GLU A 76 21.87 3.37 0.07
CA GLU A 76 21.41 2.32 0.96
C GLU A 76 19.97 1.89 0.61
N ALA A 77 19.65 0.63 0.88
CA ALA A 77 18.31 0.12 0.72
C ALA A 77 17.32 0.90 1.60
N LYS A 78 16.18 1.24 1.04
CA LYS A 78 15.09 1.84 1.78
C LYS A 78 14.39 0.72 2.54
N THR A 79 14.33 0.84 3.83
CA THR A 79 13.79 -0.21 4.69
C THR A 79 12.77 0.34 5.68
N GLY A 80 12.08 -0.55 6.36
CA GLY A 80 11.19 -0.22 7.46
C GLY A 80 11.02 -1.41 8.38
N VAL A 81 10.42 -1.16 9.53
CA VAL A 81 10.02 -2.19 10.47
C VAL A 81 8.58 -1.95 10.89
N LEU A 82 7.73 -2.95 10.65
CA LEU A 82 6.34 -2.97 11.13
C LEU A 82 6.29 -3.88 12.37
N ARG A 83 5.72 -3.38 13.45
CA ARG A 83 5.46 -4.15 14.68
C ARG A 83 3.97 -4.32 14.89
N CYS A 84 3.57 -5.55 15.20
CA CYS A 84 2.18 -5.93 15.47
C CYS A 84 2.06 -6.50 16.88
N SER A 85 0.89 -6.31 17.50
CA SER A 85 0.62 -6.78 18.86
C SER A 85 0.47 -8.30 18.96
N TYR A 86 0.24 -8.99 17.83
CA TYR A 86 0.12 -10.44 17.78
C TYR A 86 0.56 -11.02 16.43
N ASP A 87 0.76 -12.33 16.41
CA ASP A 87 1.15 -13.10 15.25
C ASP A 87 -0.08 -13.62 14.50
N SER A 88 -0.19 -13.32 13.21
CA SER A 88 -1.29 -13.77 12.37
C SER A 88 -0.83 -14.88 11.42
N GLN A 89 -1.41 -16.07 11.55
CA GLN A 89 -1.13 -17.17 10.62
C GLN A 89 -1.53 -16.82 9.18
N THR A 90 -2.65 -16.12 9.00
CA THR A 90 -3.12 -15.69 7.68
C THR A 90 -2.12 -14.73 7.02
N LEU A 91 -1.61 -13.75 7.77
CA LEU A 91 -0.61 -12.82 7.28
C LEU A 91 0.71 -13.54 6.96
N ASN A 92 1.15 -14.43 7.83
CA ASN A 92 2.37 -15.22 7.59
C ASN A 92 2.21 -16.13 6.36
N ALA A 93 1.05 -16.78 6.20
CA ALA A 93 0.73 -17.60 5.02
C ALA A 93 0.80 -16.75 3.73
N LEU A 94 0.19 -15.56 3.76
CA LEU A 94 0.25 -14.62 2.64
C LEU A 94 1.71 -14.28 2.29
N LEU A 95 2.49 -13.83 3.28
CA LEU A 95 3.86 -13.34 3.05
C LEU A 95 4.84 -14.46 2.67
N THR A 96 4.60 -15.67 3.15
CA THR A 96 5.42 -16.85 2.79
C THR A 96 4.87 -17.61 1.59
N GLY A 97 3.61 -17.33 1.17
CA GLY A 97 2.88 -18.05 0.12
C GLY A 97 2.67 -19.55 0.45
N VAL A 98 2.69 -19.89 1.72
CA VAL A 98 2.42 -21.25 2.20
C VAL A 98 0.95 -21.36 2.58
N ASN A 99 0.29 -22.43 2.16
CA ASN A 99 -1.11 -22.63 2.48
C ASN A 99 -1.29 -23.07 3.94
N ILE A 100 -2.29 -22.48 4.59
CA ILE A 100 -2.76 -22.96 5.90
C ILE A 100 -3.47 -24.29 5.70
N VAL A 101 -3.06 -25.32 6.44
CA VAL A 101 -3.69 -26.63 6.41
C VAL A 101 -4.59 -26.79 7.65
N THR A 102 -5.88 -27.04 7.43
CA THR A 102 -6.81 -27.34 8.53
C THR A 102 -6.84 -28.82 8.80
N ARG A 103 -6.61 -29.21 10.06
CA ARG A 103 -6.71 -30.59 10.54
C ARG A 103 -7.67 -30.64 11.73
N GLY A 104 -8.90 -31.05 11.48
CA GLY A 104 -9.95 -31.05 12.51
C GLY A 104 -10.26 -29.62 12.98
N LEU A 105 -10.05 -29.34 14.27
CA LEU A 105 -10.26 -28.02 14.88
C LEU A 105 -8.98 -27.16 14.89
N SER A 106 -7.87 -27.68 14.37
CA SER A 106 -6.58 -26.98 14.40
C SER A 106 -6.16 -26.50 13.02
N THR A 107 -5.54 -25.34 12.98
CA THR A 107 -4.87 -24.82 11.78
C THR A 107 -3.37 -24.96 11.92
N VAL A 108 -2.72 -25.44 10.86
CA VAL A 108 -1.26 -25.64 10.81
C VAL A 108 -0.72 -24.80 9.65
N LEU A 109 0.22 -23.92 9.96
CA LEU A 109 1.03 -23.24 8.98
C LEU A 109 2.40 -23.90 8.94
N PRO A 110 2.76 -24.64 7.88
CA PRO A 110 4.08 -25.20 7.74
C PRO A 110 5.11 -24.08 7.56
N GLU A 111 6.14 -24.07 8.38
CA GLU A 111 7.30 -23.19 8.19
C GLU A 111 8.36 -23.98 7.41
N GLY A 112 8.57 -23.60 6.15
CA GLY A 112 9.62 -24.18 5.30
C GLY A 112 10.84 -23.28 5.27
N THR A 113 12.03 -23.88 5.29
CA THR A 113 13.30 -23.16 5.19
C THR A 113 13.81 -23.01 3.76
N ASP A 114 13.18 -23.69 2.79
CA ASP A 114 13.73 -23.89 1.45
C ASP A 114 13.17 -22.91 0.39
N ARG A 115 12.63 -21.78 0.84
CA ARG A 115 12.20 -20.73 -0.09
C ARG A 115 13.36 -19.81 -0.44
N GLU A 116 14.15 -20.22 -1.39
CA GLU A 116 15.03 -19.31 -2.10
C GLU A 116 14.18 -18.36 -2.98
N GLY A 117 14.07 -17.12 -2.56
CA GLY A 117 13.79 -16.01 -3.47
C GLY A 117 12.33 -15.73 -3.85
N LEU A 118 11.33 -16.30 -3.17
CA LEU A 118 9.91 -16.01 -3.46
C LEU A 118 9.25 -15.16 -2.34
N GLU A 119 9.84 -14.03 -2.06
CA GLU A 119 9.21 -13.01 -1.24
C GLU A 119 8.09 -12.34 -2.03
N ILE A 120 6.86 -12.43 -1.51
CA ILE A 120 5.72 -11.79 -2.17
C ILE A 120 5.87 -10.29 -2.09
N GLN A 121 5.84 -9.62 -3.23
CA GLN A 121 5.81 -8.18 -3.31
C GLN A 121 4.38 -7.69 -3.08
N CYS A 122 4.24 -6.70 -2.23
CA CYS A 122 2.97 -6.06 -1.92
C CYS A 122 3.05 -4.55 -2.14
N ALA A 123 1.95 -3.93 -2.53
CA ALA A 123 1.74 -2.52 -2.20
C ALA A 123 1.24 -2.42 -0.75
N MET A 124 1.57 -1.35 -0.07
CA MET A 124 1.21 -1.18 1.34
C MET A 124 0.60 0.21 1.57
N LEU A 125 -0.51 0.24 2.29
CA LEU A 125 -1.11 1.44 2.83
C LEU A 125 -0.92 1.47 4.34
N LEU A 126 -0.47 2.60 4.86
CA LEU A 126 -0.35 2.89 6.29
C LEU A 126 -1.19 4.11 6.60
N GLN A 127 -2.20 3.96 7.43
CA GLN A 127 -3.12 5.04 7.79
C GLN A 127 -2.99 5.44 9.25
N GLN A 128 -2.97 6.74 9.47
CA GLN A 128 -2.96 7.36 10.79
C GLN A 128 -3.97 8.49 10.83
N LEU A 129 -4.66 8.63 11.94
CA LEU A 129 -5.39 9.85 12.26
C LEU A 129 -4.37 10.89 12.72
N VAL A 130 -4.32 12.04 12.07
CA VAL A 130 -3.26 13.04 12.32
C VAL A 130 -3.76 14.16 13.23
N SER A 131 -4.94 14.67 12.98
CA SER A 131 -5.55 15.69 13.80
C SER A 131 -7.06 15.73 13.61
N HIS A 132 -7.72 16.35 14.58
CA HIS A 132 -9.02 16.97 14.38
C HIS A 132 -8.76 18.47 14.19
N ASP A 133 -9.42 19.11 13.24
CA ASP A 133 -9.44 20.56 13.21
C ASP A 133 -10.33 21.12 14.33
N ASP A 134 -10.34 22.44 14.47
CA ASP A 134 -11.14 23.11 15.50
C ASP A 134 -12.66 22.89 15.34
N ASP A 135 -13.10 22.49 14.15
CA ASP A 135 -14.49 22.16 13.81
C ASP A 135 -14.80 20.66 14.02
N GLY A 136 -13.81 19.85 14.45
CA GLY A 136 -13.95 18.43 14.71
C GLY A 136 -13.85 17.54 13.45
N ALA A 137 -13.44 18.10 12.30
CA ALA A 137 -13.18 17.32 11.11
C ALA A 137 -11.89 16.50 11.28
N GLU A 138 -11.96 15.21 10.93
CA GLU A 138 -10.82 14.32 11.00
C GLU A 138 -9.91 14.53 9.78
N MET A 139 -8.60 14.58 10.02
CA MET A 139 -7.61 14.55 8.98
C MET A 139 -6.81 13.25 9.05
N TRP A 140 -6.74 12.56 7.95
CA TRP A 140 -6.06 11.29 7.81
C TRP A 140 -4.78 11.42 7.00
N SER A 141 -3.73 10.79 7.49
CA SER A 141 -2.45 10.64 6.80
C SER A 141 -2.33 9.20 6.31
N THR A 142 -2.11 9.03 5.02
CA THR A 142 -1.88 7.70 4.43
C THR A 142 -0.53 7.69 3.72
N GLU A 143 0.38 6.84 4.20
CA GLU A 143 1.60 6.53 3.49
C GLU A 143 1.33 5.36 2.54
N VAL A 144 1.58 5.58 1.26
CA VAL A 144 1.41 4.59 0.20
C VAL A 144 2.77 4.12 -0.27
N CYS A 145 3.11 2.86 -0.01
CA CYS A 145 4.31 2.24 -0.55
C CYS A 145 3.92 1.40 -1.76
N PRO A 146 4.27 1.81 -2.98
CA PRO A 146 3.83 1.12 -4.19
C PRO A 146 4.44 -0.27 -4.35
N ARG A 147 5.59 -0.53 -3.70
CA ARG A 147 6.24 -1.82 -3.70
C ARG A 147 6.98 -2.04 -2.38
N ALA A 148 6.59 -3.06 -1.65
CA ALA A 148 7.22 -3.48 -0.40
C ALA A 148 7.33 -5.00 -0.36
N THR A 149 8.39 -5.51 0.25
CA THR A 149 8.57 -6.92 0.58
C THR A 149 8.68 -7.03 2.08
N LEU A 150 7.83 -7.83 2.70
CA LEU A 150 7.79 -8.02 4.15
C LEU A 150 8.38 -9.38 4.50
N VAL A 151 9.36 -9.37 5.39
CA VAL A 151 10.00 -10.58 5.91
C VAL A 151 9.69 -10.71 7.40
N PRO A 152 8.96 -11.76 7.83
CA PRO A 152 8.66 -11.97 9.23
C PRO A 152 9.95 -12.22 10.02
N GLN A 153 10.08 -11.53 11.17
CA GLN A 153 11.16 -11.80 12.11
C GLN A 153 10.80 -12.99 13.01
N PRO A 154 11.80 -13.73 13.53
CA PRO A 154 11.59 -14.72 14.56
C PRO A 154 10.85 -14.14 15.77
N ILE A 155 9.90 -14.88 16.32
CA ILE A 155 9.16 -14.45 17.50
C ILE A 155 10.02 -14.71 18.74
N ASN A 156 10.33 -13.66 19.48
CA ASN A 156 10.82 -13.80 20.84
C ASN A 156 9.63 -14.04 21.77
N LYS A 157 9.43 -15.30 22.16
CA LYS A 157 8.41 -15.68 23.15
C LYS A 157 8.97 -15.37 24.53
N THR A 158 8.61 -14.21 25.07
CA THR A 158 8.84 -13.86 26.48
C THR A 158 7.49 -13.82 27.18
N ASP A 159 7.48 -13.93 28.51
CA ASP A 159 6.25 -13.87 29.34
C ASP A 159 5.50 -12.52 29.25
N ALA A 160 6.13 -11.52 28.66
CA ALA A 160 5.51 -10.24 28.35
C ALA A 160 5.05 -10.24 26.88
N ALA A 161 3.84 -9.80 26.63
CA ALA A 161 3.13 -9.61 25.37
C ALA A 161 3.82 -10.11 24.07
N LEU A 162 3.18 -11.03 23.37
CA LEU A 162 3.59 -11.47 22.04
C LEU A 162 3.59 -10.26 21.10
N SER A 163 4.77 -9.86 20.61
CA SER A 163 4.88 -8.90 19.53
C SER A 163 5.55 -9.57 18.33
N LYS A 164 4.96 -9.35 17.15
CA LYS A 164 5.54 -9.79 15.88
C LYS A 164 6.12 -8.59 15.15
N ALA A 165 7.32 -8.73 14.60
CA ALA A 165 7.92 -7.71 13.77
C ALA A 165 8.14 -8.24 12.35
N TYR A 166 8.00 -7.35 11.37
CA TYR A 166 8.26 -7.60 9.96
C TYR A 166 9.30 -6.59 9.47
N ASN A 167 10.41 -7.10 8.94
CA ASN A 167 11.35 -6.27 8.20
C ASN A 167 10.76 -5.97 6.83
N ILE A 168 10.85 -4.72 6.42
CA ILE A 168 10.30 -4.27 5.15
C ILE A 168 11.42 -3.74 4.28
N ALA A 169 11.54 -4.28 3.08
CA ALA A 169 12.34 -3.72 2.01
C ALA A 169 11.41 -2.93 1.08
N LEU A 170 11.72 -1.65 0.86
CA LEU A 170 10.94 -0.77 0.01
C LEU A 170 11.55 -0.69 -1.39
N GLY A 171 10.79 -1.07 -2.39
CA GLY A 171 11.15 -0.98 -3.79
C GLY A 171 10.76 0.36 -4.41
N GLN A 172 11.52 0.77 -5.42
CA GLN A 172 11.15 1.91 -6.25
C GLN A 172 10.13 1.49 -7.32
N ALA A 173 9.14 2.33 -7.55
CA ALA A 173 8.16 2.13 -8.61
C ALA A 173 8.04 3.38 -9.49
N THR A 174 7.65 3.18 -10.74
CA THR A 174 7.32 4.24 -11.71
C THR A 174 5.84 4.53 -11.76
N ARG A 175 5.04 3.64 -11.20
CA ARG A 175 3.58 3.73 -11.08
C ARG A 175 3.16 3.34 -9.67
N TYR A 176 2.06 3.89 -9.23
CA TYR A 176 1.35 3.38 -8.07
C TYR A 176 0.70 2.02 -8.37
N ALA A 177 0.34 1.29 -7.34
CA ALA A 177 -0.33 -0.02 -7.50
C ALA A 177 -1.73 0.10 -8.12
N TRP A 178 -2.31 1.29 -8.16
CA TRP A 178 -3.57 1.58 -8.89
C TRP A 178 -3.35 2.02 -10.34
N GLY A 179 -2.12 2.06 -10.85
CA GLY A 179 -1.83 2.28 -12.26
C GLY A 179 -1.45 3.71 -12.64
N GLU A 180 -1.74 4.68 -11.80
CA GLU A 180 -1.35 6.07 -12.05
C GLU A 180 0.18 6.18 -12.15
N THR A 181 0.64 6.91 -13.18
CA THR A 181 2.07 7.17 -13.36
C THR A 181 2.53 8.23 -12.36
N LEU A 182 3.65 7.95 -11.67
CA LEU A 182 4.27 8.88 -10.76
C LEU A 182 4.80 10.11 -11.52
N THR A 183 4.08 11.21 -11.43
CA THR A 183 4.52 12.50 -11.96
C THR A 183 4.95 13.38 -10.81
N LEU A 184 6.25 13.53 -10.62
CA LEU A 184 6.80 14.31 -9.52
C LEU A 184 7.28 15.69 -10.03
N GLY A 185 6.32 16.57 -10.30
CA GLY A 185 6.54 18.00 -10.55
C GLY A 185 7.64 18.33 -11.58
N THR A 186 8.27 19.47 -11.40
CA THR A 186 9.29 20.03 -12.31
C THR A 186 10.66 19.32 -12.25
N HIS A 187 10.86 18.39 -11.32
CA HIS A 187 12.15 17.74 -11.09
C HIS A 187 12.27 16.36 -11.71
N ASN A 188 11.37 15.96 -12.62
CA ASN A 188 11.41 14.69 -13.38
C ASN A 188 11.75 13.45 -12.55
N CYS A 189 11.29 13.39 -11.30
CA CYS A 189 11.42 12.19 -10.50
C CYS A 189 10.44 11.16 -11.03
N THR A 190 10.93 10.13 -11.69
CA THR A 190 10.12 9.08 -12.33
C THR A 190 9.94 7.85 -11.46
N ARG A 191 10.47 7.86 -10.23
CA ARG A 191 10.41 6.71 -9.32
C ARG A 191 10.18 7.19 -7.90
N ALA A 192 9.27 6.56 -7.20
CA ALA A 192 9.06 6.79 -5.77
C ALA A 192 9.13 5.50 -4.98
N VAL A 193 9.53 5.63 -3.74
CA VAL A 193 9.54 4.56 -2.74
C VAL A 193 8.25 4.58 -1.93
N LYS A 194 7.75 5.80 -1.67
CA LYS A 194 6.48 6.04 -1.00
C LYS A 194 5.87 7.35 -1.46
N ALA A 195 4.56 7.47 -1.28
CA ALA A 195 3.83 8.72 -1.40
C ALA A 195 3.06 8.98 -0.09
N HIS A 196 2.78 10.23 0.15
CA HIS A 196 2.02 10.67 1.31
C HIS A 196 0.73 11.34 0.81
N VAL A 197 -0.40 10.86 1.33
CA VAL A 197 -1.73 11.37 1.01
C VAL A 197 -2.33 11.94 2.29
N LEU A 198 -2.79 13.18 2.22
CA LEU A 198 -3.60 13.80 3.27
C LEU A 198 -5.04 13.88 2.76
N SER A 199 -5.99 13.44 3.55
CA SER A 199 -7.40 13.34 3.18
C SER A 199 -8.31 13.62 4.37
N ASN A 200 -9.52 14.08 4.08
CA ASN A 200 -10.56 14.32 5.09
C ASN A 200 -11.34 13.03 5.43
N GLY A 201 -11.13 11.98 4.65
CA GLY A 201 -11.68 10.66 4.85
C GLY A 201 -10.58 9.60 4.87
N ARG A 202 -10.94 8.39 5.24
CA ARG A 202 -10.03 7.26 5.24
C ARG A 202 -9.75 6.83 3.80
N PHE A 203 -8.50 6.91 3.38
CA PHE A 203 -8.10 6.50 2.03
C PHE A 203 -8.19 4.98 1.88
N ASN A 204 -8.77 4.51 0.79
CA ASN A 204 -8.82 3.10 0.45
C ASN A 204 -8.46 2.85 -1.01
N MET A 205 -8.05 1.62 -1.28
CA MET A 205 -7.76 1.12 -2.62
C MET A 205 -8.45 -0.23 -2.78
N VAL A 206 -9.10 -0.43 -3.91
CA VAL A 206 -9.70 -1.71 -4.29
C VAL A 206 -9.34 -2.03 -5.73
N GLY A 207 -9.37 -3.31 -6.08
CA GLY A 207 -9.14 -3.75 -7.44
C GLY A 207 -10.15 -4.76 -7.92
N TRP A 208 -10.36 -4.79 -9.24
CA TRP A 208 -11.17 -5.77 -9.94
C TRP A 208 -10.43 -6.22 -11.19
N LEU A 209 -10.52 -7.50 -11.48
CA LEU A 209 -10.09 -8.00 -12.78
C LEU A 209 -11.29 -7.96 -13.73
N GLY A 210 -11.16 -7.28 -14.85
CA GLY A 210 -12.19 -7.22 -15.88
C GLY A 210 -12.43 -8.60 -16.50
N ASP A 211 -13.68 -8.92 -16.83
CA ASP A 211 -14.07 -10.19 -17.40
C ASP A 211 -14.78 -10.07 -18.78
N CYS A 212 -14.86 -8.88 -19.35
CA CYS A 212 -15.59 -8.51 -20.56
C CYS A 212 -17.13 -8.65 -20.46
N VAL A 213 -17.65 -9.05 -19.30
CA VAL A 213 -19.08 -9.29 -19.09
C VAL A 213 -19.66 -8.30 -18.09
N ALA A 214 -18.91 -8.00 -17.02
CA ALA A 214 -19.35 -7.07 -16.01
C ALA A 214 -19.32 -5.64 -16.52
N SER A 215 -20.44 -5.01 -16.43
CA SER A 215 -20.59 -3.58 -16.69
C SER A 215 -20.58 -2.73 -15.40
N ASN A 216 -20.59 -3.37 -14.24
CA ASN A 216 -20.68 -2.68 -12.96
C ASN A 216 -19.67 -3.24 -11.94
N PHE A 217 -18.90 -2.35 -11.34
CA PHE A 217 -17.92 -2.65 -10.30
C PHE A 217 -18.39 -2.04 -8.99
N THR A 218 -18.60 -2.87 -7.98
CA THR A 218 -19.16 -2.43 -6.70
C THR A 218 -18.07 -2.25 -5.67
N LEU A 219 -18.07 -1.10 -4.99
CA LEU A 219 -17.21 -0.87 -3.83
C LEU A 219 -17.67 -1.73 -2.63
N PRO A 220 -16.77 -2.01 -1.68
CA PRO A 220 -17.13 -2.68 -0.43
C PRO A 220 -18.28 -1.98 0.27
N THR A 221 -19.25 -2.75 0.74
CA THR A 221 -20.48 -2.20 1.35
C THR A 221 -20.26 -1.62 2.74
N ASP A 222 -19.23 -2.10 3.43
CA ASP A 222 -18.82 -1.62 4.76
C ASP A 222 -17.93 -0.37 4.69
N LYS A 223 -17.44 -0.05 3.49
CA LYS A 223 -16.57 1.11 3.20
C LYS A 223 -17.06 1.84 1.95
N PRO A 224 -18.26 2.42 1.97
CA PRO A 224 -18.77 3.17 0.83
C PRO A 224 -17.97 4.47 0.63
N ALA A 225 -17.84 4.92 -0.61
CA ALA A 225 -17.22 6.21 -0.88
C ALA A 225 -18.00 7.35 -0.24
N LEU A 226 -17.33 8.33 0.38
CA LEU A 226 -17.94 9.51 0.97
C LEU A 226 -18.77 10.29 -0.05
N THR A 227 -18.19 10.46 -1.24
CA THR A 227 -18.85 11.10 -2.38
C THR A 227 -18.36 10.46 -3.67
N SER A 228 -19.13 10.54 -4.74
CA SER A 228 -18.67 10.07 -6.05
C SER A 228 -17.44 10.83 -6.58
N SER A 229 -17.22 12.05 -6.13
CA SER A 229 -16.04 12.86 -6.49
C SER A 229 -14.77 12.47 -5.73
N SER A 230 -14.90 11.73 -4.62
CA SER A 230 -13.76 11.22 -3.85
C SER A 230 -13.21 9.89 -4.39
N ALA A 231 -13.81 9.35 -5.46
CA ALA A 231 -13.44 8.06 -6.02
C ALA A 231 -12.97 8.19 -7.48
N THR A 232 -11.83 7.61 -7.78
CA THR A 232 -11.26 7.58 -9.14
C THR A 232 -10.88 6.15 -9.51
N VAL A 233 -11.35 5.71 -10.69
CA VAL A 233 -11.02 4.39 -11.24
C VAL A 233 -9.92 4.53 -12.28
N TRP A 234 -8.95 3.65 -12.22
CA TRP A 234 -7.81 3.59 -13.12
C TRP A 234 -7.78 2.24 -13.85
N ASN A 235 -7.41 2.25 -15.11
CA ASN A 235 -6.96 1.04 -15.79
C ASN A 235 -5.45 0.90 -15.59
N PHE A 236 -5.04 -0.14 -14.90
CA PHE A 236 -3.63 -0.33 -14.53
C PHE A 236 -2.73 -0.47 -15.76
N VAL A 237 -3.19 -1.15 -16.81
CA VAL A 237 -2.38 -1.42 -18.00
C VAL A 237 -2.08 -0.13 -18.76
N THR A 238 -3.11 0.67 -19.00
CA THR A 238 -2.97 1.93 -19.75
C THR A 238 -2.41 3.07 -18.90
N GLY A 239 -2.57 3.00 -17.57
CA GLY A 239 -2.21 4.07 -16.65
C GLY A 239 -3.09 5.31 -16.79
N ALA A 240 -4.30 5.15 -17.30
CA ALA A 240 -5.26 6.21 -17.51
C ALA A 240 -6.47 6.07 -16.59
N ALA A 241 -7.05 7.19 -16.18
CA ALA A 241 -8.32 7.19 -15.48
C ALA A 241 -9.43 6.71 -16.41
N VAL A 242 -10.31 5.86 -15.88
CA VAL A 242 -11.44 5.28 -16.60
C VAL A 242 -12.65 6.18 -16.44
N SER A 243 -13.23 6.61 -17.55
CA SER A 243 -14.48 7.35 -17.55
C SER A 243 -15.66 6.44 -17.30
N GLY A 244 -16.58 6.87 -16.45
CA GLY A 244 -17.77 6.10 -16.12
C GLY A 244 -18.75 6.87 -15.24
N THR A 245 -19.79 6.19 -14.82
CA THR A 245 -20.85 6.75 -13.97
C THR A 245 -20.86 6.05 -12.62
N TRP A 246 -20.89 6.84 -11.55
CA TRP A 246 -21.08 6.37 -10.19
C TRP A 246 -22.57 6.36 -9.83
N ASN A 247 -23.04 5.22 -9.35
CA ASN A 247 -24.39 5.05 -8.80
C ASN A 247 -24.26 4.68 -7.33
N ALA A 248 -24.64 5.59 -6.44
CA ALA A 248 -24.71 5.34 -5.01
C ALA A 248 -26.16 5.01 -4.62
N THR A 249 -26.34 3.87 -3.99
CA THR A 249 -27.60 3.48 -3.34
C THR A 249 -27.37 3.41 -1.84
N THR A 250 -28.43 3.22 -1.06
CA THR A 250 -28.32 3.06 0.40
C THR A 250 -27.51 1.82 0.83
N SER A 251 -27.27 0.89 -0.08
CA SER A 251 -26.64 -0.39 0.21
C SER A 251 -25.36 -0.65 -0.59
N ALA A 252 -25.08 0.11 -1.65
CA ALA A 252 -23.92 -0.11 -2.48
C ALA A 252 -23.56 1.13 -3.31
N THR A 253 -22.27 1.33 -3.53
CA THR A 253 -21.72 2.29 -4.49
C THR A 253 -21.13 1.53 -5.66
N THR A 254 -21.68 1.71 -6.85
CA THR A 254 -21.26 1.01 -8.06
C THR A 254 -20.68 1.97 -9.09
N PHE A 255 -19.66 1.54 -9.78
CA PHE A 255 -19.07 2.22 -10.92
C PHE A 255 -19.43 1.47 -12.22
N THR A 256 -19.97 2.20 -13.19
CA THR A 256 -20.24 1.69 -14.53
C THR A 256 -19.31 2.39 -15.51
N PRO A 257 -18.30 1.71 -16.07
CA PRO A 257 -17.40 2.31 -17.05
C PRO A 257 -18.14 2.61 -18.36
N THR A 258 -17.74 3.70 -19.04
CA THR A 258 -18.31 4.05 -20.36
C THR A 258 -17.95 3.03 -21.43
N VAL A 259 -16.78 2.41 -21.30
CA VAL A 259 -16.31 1.34 -22.18
C VAL A 259 -16.07 0.12 -21.31
N VAL A 260 -16.67 -1.01 -21.71
CA VAL A 260 -16.50 -2.28 -21.00
C VAL A 260 -15.01 -2.68 -21.07
N PRO A 261 -14.36 -2.97 -19.92
CA PRO A 261 -12.97 -3.38 -19.89
C PRO A 261 -12.78 -4.77 -20.50
N ASP A 262 -11.58 -5.01 -21.01
CA ASP A 262 -11.20 -6.34 -21.47
C ASP A 262 -11.01 -7.33 -20.30
N ALA A 263 -11.14 -8.62 -20.58
CA ALA A 263 -11.03 -9.70 -19.56
C ALA A 263 -9.67 -9.69 -18.80
N THR A 264 -8.66 -9.09 -19.37
CA THR A 264 -7.32 -9.00 -18.76
C THR A 264 -7.06 -7.65 -18.10
N ASP A 265 -7.99 -6.72 -18.20
CA ASP A 265 -7.82 -5.39 -17.62
C ASP A 265 -7.94 -5.44 -16.09
N LEU A 266 -6.91 -4.96 -15.42
CA LEU A 266 -6.97 -4.68 -14.00
C LEU A 266 -7.50 -3.26 -13.81
N LEU A 267 -8.70 -3.16 -13.25
CA LEU A 267 -9.28 -1.89 -12.79
C LEU A 267 -8.98 -1.71 -11.31
N THR A 268 -8.58 -0.51 -10.94
CA THR A 268 -8.31 -0.16 -9.56
C THR A 268 -8.99 1.15 -9.21
N CYS A 269 -9.59 1.21 -8.05
CA CYS A 269 -10.21 2.42 -7.53
C CYS A 269 -9.48 2.88 -6.28
N ILE A 270 -9.18 4.17 -6.23
CA ILE A 270 -8.78 4.87 -5.02
C ILE A 270 -9.94 5.77 -4.60
N TYR A 271 -10.25 5.78 -3.32
CA TYR A 271 -11.37 6.57 -2.80
C TYR A 271 -11.22 6.86 -1.30
N GLU A 272 -11.99 7.82 -0.82
CA GLU A 272 -12.14 8.14 0.60
C GLU A 272 -13.48 7.62 1.12
N TRP A 273 -13.49 7.06 2.35
CA TRP A 273 -14.67 6.48 3.00
C TRP A 273 -14.80 6.87 4.46
#